data_9550d8ab3d01329834a3d43647c6b148
#
_entry.id   9550d8ab3d01329834a3d43647c6b148
#
_cell.length_a   1.000
_cell.length_b   1.000
_cell.length_c   1.000
_cell.angle_alpha   90.00
_cell.angle_beta   90.00
_cell.angle_gamma   90.00
#
_symmetry.space_group_name_H-M   'P 1'
#
loop_
_entity.id
_entity.type
_entity.pdbx_description
1 polymer ?
#
loop_
_entity_poly.entity_id
_entity_poly.type
_entity_poly.pdbx_seq_one_letter_code
_entity_poly.pdbx_strand_id
1 'polypeptide(L)'
;MWNHWDFWVYPEEVKSDEVDSEKFLVTDTLDAKAISVLKQGGKVLLAAAGKVRLGSDVVQHYLPVFWNTSWFKMRPPHTTGAYIDKQHPLFKYDFPTDDWSNLNWWELLNRAQVMNLMELPKDYQSPIQPIDTWHVSRKLGMLIEANVLKGKLLMTTMDIDSHLDRRVVARQMRQAILRYMQSDDFKPSLTLDPKVITDFFTKDGPQVSMFTKESPDELKPKLSGQ
;
A
#
# COMPACT_ATOMS: atom_id res chain seq x y z
N MET A 1 19.75 -21.46 -24.90
CA MET A 1 19.15 -20.38 -24.09
C MET A 1 17.74 -20.81 -23.75
N TRP A 2 17.39 -20.80 -22.46
CA TRP A 2 16.05 -21.19 -22.01
C TRP A 2 15.35 -19.92 -21.54
N ASN A 3 14.11 -19.71 -21.96
CA ASN A 3 13.22 -18.69 -21.45
C ASN A 3 12.06 -19.39 -20.76
N HIS A 4 11.63 -18.90 -19.59
CA HIS A 4 10.43 -19.34 -18.93
C HIS A 4 9.60 -18.12 -18.54
N TRP A 5 8.31 -18.32 -18.45
CA TRP A 5 7.34 -17.30 -18.08
C TRP A 5 6.44 -17.87 -17.02
N ASP A 6 6.30 -17.19 -15.90
CA ASP A 6 5.35 -17.55 -14.88
C ASP A 6 3.95 -17.02 -15.25
N PHE A 7 2.94 -17.77 -14.92
CA PHE A 7 1.55 -17.33 -14.97
C PHE A 7 0.79 -17.88 -13.79
N TRP A 8 -0.25 -17.17 -13.38
CA TRP A 8 -1.04 -17.48 -12.20
C TRP A 8 -2.47 -17.81 -12.62
N VAL A 9 -3.01 -18.89 -12.06
CA VAL A 9 -4.37 -19.33 -12.29
C VAL A 9 -5.14 -19.23 -10.99
N TYR A 10 -6.20 -18.45 -11.00
CA TYR A 10 -7.07 -18.26 -9.86
C TYR A 10 -8.47 -18.82 -10.14
N PRO A 11 -9.24 -19.21 -9.11
CA PRO A 11 -10.61 -19.66 -9.28
C PRO A 11 -11.47 -18.59 -9.97
N GLU A 12 -12.38 -19.03 -10.83
CA GLU A 12 -13.35 -18.14 -11.48
C GLU A 12 -14.30 -17.54 -10.45
N GLU A 13 -14.78 -18.38 -9.54
CA GLU A 13 -15.61 -17.95 -8.41
C GLU A 13 -14.82 -17.99 -7.12
N VAL A 14 -14.87 -16.88 -6.40
CA VAL A 14 -14.37 -16.78 -5.05
C VAL A 14 -15.58 -16.84 -4.12
N LYS A 15 -15.66 -17.85 -3.27
CA LYS A 15 -16.68 -17.92 -2.22
C LYS A 15 -16.58 -16.63 -1.41
N SER A 16 -17.69 -15.89 -1.32
CA SER A 16 -17.78 -14.77 -0.41
C SER A 16 -17.63 -15.32 1.02
N ASP A 17 -16.48 -15.12 1.63
CA ASP A 17 -16.38 -15.36 3.06
C ASP A 17 -17.31 -14.33 3.72
N GLU A 18 -18.38 -14.78 4.33
CA GLU A 18 -19.30 -13.92 5.08
C GLU A 18 -18.51 -13.27 6.21
N VAL A 19 -18.46 -11.95 6.16
CA VAL A 19 -17.82 -11.15 7.19
C VAL A 19 -18.86 -10.85 8.26
N ASP A 20 -18.59 -11.24 9.50
CA ASP A 20 -19.46 -10.92 10.65
C ASP A 20 -19.52 -9.39 10.80
N SER A 21 -20.64 -8.81 10.42
CA SER A 21 -20.83 -7.37 10.35
C SER A 21 -20.77 -6.63 11.69
N GLU A 22 -20.94 -7.32 12.82
CA GLU A 22 -20.86 -6.71 14.16
C GLU A 22 -19.41 -6.60 14.65
N LYS A 23 -18.56 -7.56 14.30
CA LYS A 23 -17.17 -7.64 14.76
C LYS A 23 -16.14 -7.42 13.68
N PHE A 24 -16.56 -7.33 12.44
CA PHE A 24 -15.69 -7.13 11.29
C PHE A 24 -16.33 -6.12 10.33
N LEU A 25 -15.67 -4.99 10.12
CA LEU A 25 -16.13 -3.94 9.23
C LEU A 25 -15.15 -3.75 8.06
N VAL A 26 -15.67 -3.70 6.85
CA VAL A 26 -14.95 -3.22 5.66
C VAL A 26 -15.45 -1.83 5.33
N THR A 27 -14.54 -0.88 5.25
CA THR A 27 -14.85 0.53 4.93
C THR A 27 -13.65 1.18 4.24
N ASP A 28 -13.81 2.36 3.74
CA ASP A 28 -12.76 3.11 3.03
C ASP A 28 -12.23 4.32 3.82
N THR A 29 -12.84 4.57 4.98
CA THR A 29 -12.48 5.68 5.88
C THR A 29 -12.62 5.28 7.35
N LEU A 30 -11.88 5.95 8.23
CA LEU A 30 -11.98 5.75 9.68
C LEU A 30 -13.09 6.64 10.25
N ASP A 31 -14.33 6.27 9.97
CA ASP A 31 -15.52 6.96 10.44
C ASP A 31 -15.95 6.55 11.88
N ALA A 32 -17.05 7.12 12.34
CA ALA A 32 -17.59 6.83 13.68
C ALA A 32 -17.98 5.35 13.86
N LYS A 33 -18.43 4.68 12.78
CA LYS A 33 -18.78 3.26 12.79
C LYS A 33 -17.51 2.41 12.95
N ALA A 34 -16.46 2.69 12.17
CA ALA A 34 -15.17 2.02 12.28
C ALA A 34 -14.57 2.17 13.70
N ILE A 35 -14.60 3.39 14.24
CA ILE A 35 -14.16 3.67 15.63
C ILE A 35 -14.99 2.88 16.66
N SER A 36 -16.30 2.75 16.46
CA SER A 36 -17.15 1.96 17.35
C SER A 36 -16.77 0.49 17.35
N VAL A 37 -16.56 -0.11 16.17
CA VAL A 37 -16.12 -1.50 16.03
C VAL A 37 -14.78 -1.72 16.72
N LEU A 38 -13.80 -0.83 16.52
CA LEU A 38 -12.49 -0.91 17.18
C LEU A 38 -12.58 -0.77 18.71
N LYS A 39 -13.45 0.10 19.22
CA LYS A 39 -13.68 0.23 20.67
C LYS A 39 -14.22 -1.06 21.30
N GLN A 40 -15.00 -1.82 20.55
CA GLN A 40 -15.59 -3.09 20.98
C GLN A 40 -14.66 -4.29 20.80
N GLY A 41 -13.43 -4.09 20.33
CA GLY A 41 -12.46 -5.16 20.09
C GLY A 41 -12.62 -5.86 18.74
N GLY A 42 -13.41 -5.29 17.83
CA GLY A 42 -13.60 -5.81 16.49
C GLY A 42 -12.43 -5.55 15.55
N LYS A 43 -12.60 -5.97 14.31
CA LYS A 43 -11.60 -5.84 13.24
C LYS A 43 -12.11 -4.88 12.16
N VAL A 44 -11.24 -4.03 11.65
CA VAL A 44 -11.59 -3.08 10.58
C VAL A 44 -10.60 -3.21 9.44
N LEU A 45 -11.11 -3.47 8.24
CA LEU A 45 -10.39 -3.35 6.98
C LEU A 45 -10.67 -1.98 6.38
N LEU A 46 -9.65 -1.14 6.27
CA LEU A 46 -9.70 0.12 5.54
C LEU A 46 -9.17 -0.09 4.11
N ALA A 47 -10.08 -0.17 3.14
CA ALA A 47 -9.76 -0.21 1.71
C ALA A 47 -9.64 1.23 1.19
N ALA A 48 -8.51 1.88 1.44
CA ALA A 48 -8.32 3.33 1.30
C ALA A 48 -7.72 3.76 -0.04
N ALA A 49 -7.89 2.96 -1.10
CA ALA A 49 -7.38 3.28 -2.43
C ALA A 49 -7.87 4.65 -2.91
N GLY A 50 -6.93 5.50 -3.35
CA GLY A 50 -7.23 6.84 -3.85
C GLY A 50 -7.63 7.88 -2.80
N LYS A 51 -7.66 7.53 -1.50
CA LYS A 51 -8.13 8.42 -0.42
C LYS A 51 -7.02 8.98 0.49
N VAL A 52 -5.83 8.40 0.43
CA VAL A 52 -4.72 8.79 1.28
C VAL A 52 -4.07 10.07 0.74
N ARG A 53 -3.85 11.04 1.63
CA ARG A 53 -3.09 12.27 1.32
C ARG A 53 -1.61 12.14 1.68
N LEU A 54 -1.28 11.49 2.77
CA LEU A 54 0.08 11.31 3.24
C LEU A 54 0.82 10.28 2.37
N GLY A 55 1.43 10.74 1.30
CA GLY A 55 2.08 9.95 0.25
C GLY A 55 1.53 10.19 -1.16
N SER A 56 0.51 11.06 -1.30
CA SER A 56 -0.03 11.45 -2.61
C SER A 56 0.98 12.19 -3.51
N ASP A 57 2.03 12.73 -2.91
CA ASP A 57 3.16 13.36 -3.60
C ASP A 57 4.19 12.36 -4.16
N VAL A 58 4.06 11.08 -3.83
CA VAL A 58 4.98 10.04 -4.32
C VAL A 58 4.60 9.67 -5.74
N VAL A 59 5.51 9.93 -6.68
CA VAL A 59 5.33 9.51 -8.07
C VAL A 59 5.52 8.00 -8.16
N GLN A 60 4.43 7.29 -8.45
CA GLN A 60 4.40 5.84 -8.47
C GLN A 60 4.53 5.32 -9.90
N HIS A 61 5.67 4.71 -10.18
CA HIS A 61 5.93 3.97 -11.40
C HIS A 61 6.83 2.77 -11.09
N TYR A 62 6.61 1.67 -11.79
CA TYR A 62 7.39 0.43 -11.64
C TYR A 62 8.16 0.13 -12.93
N LEU A 63 8.84 1.14 -13.42
CA LEU A 63 9.67 1.04 -14.62
C LEU A 63 11.14 1.04 -14.20
N PRO A 64 12.02 0.41 -15.00
CA PRO A 64 13.44 0.51 -14.78
C PRO A 64 13.87 1.98 -14.72
N VAL A 65 14.67 2.31 -13.70
CA VAL A 65 15.24 3.64 -13.56
C VAL A 65 16.55 3.68 -14.34
N PHE A 66 16.61 4.56 -15.29
CA PHE A 66 17.90 4.96 -15.84
C PHE A 66 18.61 5.84 -14.82
N TRP A 67 19.92 5.65 -14.65
CA TRP A 67 20.71 6.16 -13.51
C TRP A 67 20.58 7.65 -13.19
N ASN A 68 20.06 8.46 -14.10
CA ASN A 68 19.76 9.85 -13.80
C ASN A 68 18.58 10.40 -14.63
N THR A 69 17.37 10.17 -14.15
CA THR A 69 16.16 10.65 -14.83
C THR A 69 16.06 12.17 -14.86
N SER A 70 16.61 12.88 -13.87
CA SER A 70 16.59 14.34 -13.80
C SER A 70 17.50 14.99 -14.85
N TRP A 71 18.63 14.40 -15.17
CA TRP A 71 19.57 14.95 -16.16
C TRP A 71 19.08 14.83 -17.59
N PHE A 72 18.30 13.80 -17.87
CA PHE A 72 17.87 13.54 -19.25
C PHE A 72 16.46 14.08 -19.57
N LYS A 73 15.91 14.98 -18.76
CA LYS A 73 14.59 15.59 -18.97
C LYS A 73 13.48 14.55 -19.21
N MET A 74 13.62 13.33 -18.69
CA MET A 74 12.73 12.24 -19.04
C MET A 74 11.44 12.27 -18.25
N ARG A 75 11.54 12.22 -16.93
CA ARG A 75 10.40 12.27 -16.00
C ARG A 75 10.90 12.50 -14.58
N PRO A 76 10.06 12.96 -13.66
CA PRO A 76 10.48 13.10 -12.27
C PRO A 76 10.89 11.73 -11.71
N PRO A 77 11.80 11.71 -10.73
CA PRO A 77 12.14 10.50 -10.00
C PRO A 77 10.89 9.81 -9.46
N HIS A 78 10.85 8.49 -9.53
CA HIS A 78 9.66 7.70 -9.21
C HIS A 78 10.04 6.44 -8.42
N THR A 79 9.05 5.75 -7.86
CA THR A 79 9.24 4.42 -7.27
C THR A 79 9.73 3.44 -8.35
N THR A 80 10.37 2.37 -7.91
CA THR A 80 10.93 1.35 -8.82
C THR A 80 10.17 0.03 -8.66
N GLY A 81 10.68 -0.92 -7.92
CA GLY A 81 9.98 -2.15 -7.58
C GLY A 81 9.22 -2.03 -6.26
N ALA A 82 8.60 -3.12 -5.85
CA ALA A 82 8.09 -3.27 -4.50
C ALA A 82 8.73 -4.52 -3.86
N TYR A 83 9.31 -4.32 -2.69
CA TYR A 83 9.71 -5.43 -1.84
C TYR A 83 8.48 -6.00 -1.15
N ILE A 84 8.37 -7.32 -1.15
CA ILE A 84 7.28 -8.07 -0.53
C ILE A 84 7.88 -8.97 0.55
N ASP A 85 7.43 -8.83 1.77
CA ASP A 85 7.79 -9.79 2.81
C ASP A 85 6.97 -11.08 2.63
N LYS A 86 7.48 -12.00 1.84
CA LYS A 86 6.79 -13.28 1.57
C LYS A 86 6.58 -14.15 2.80
N GLN A 87 7.29 -13.87 3.92
CA GLN A 87 7.08 -14.58 5.18
C GLN A 87 5.89 -14.05 5.96
N HIS A 88 5.35 -12.89 5.56
CA HIS A 88 4.20 -12.32 6.22
C HIS A 88 2.99 -13.27 6.14
N PRO A 89 2.29 -13.53 7.26
CA PRO A 89 1.22 -14.53 7.32
C PRO A 89 0.09 -14.32 6.30
N LEU A 90 -0.16 -13.10 5.87
CA LEU A 90 -1.13 -12.79 4.81
C LEU A 90 -0.96 -13.69 3.58
N PHE A 91 0.29 -13.95 3.16
CA PHE A 91 0.56 -14.66 1.92
C PHE A 91 0.40 -16.19 2.01
N LYS A 92 0.03 -16.71 3.18
CA LYS A 92 -0.42 -18.10 3.34
C LYS A 92 -1.84 -18.34 2.81
N TYR A 93 -2.62 -17.27 2.58
CA TYR A 93 -4.03 -17.32 2.23
C TYR A 93 -4.27 -17.18 0.72
N ASP A 94 -3.75 -18.13 -0.04
CA ASP A 94 -4.00 -18.29 -1.48
C ASP A 94 -3.53 -17.12 -2.38
N PHE A 95 -2.54 -16.35 -1.92
CA PHE A 95 -1.89 -15.34 -2.75
C PHE A 95 -0.39 -15.62 -2.87
N PRO A 96 0.03 -16.47 -3.83
CA PRO A 96 1.43 -16.82 -3.99
C PRO A 96 2.29 -15.61 -4.35
N THR A 97 3.41 -15.45 -3.67
CA THR A 97 4.30 -14.32 -3.85
C THR A 97 5.76 -14.69 -3.60
N ASP A 98 6.65 -13.87 -4.13
CA ASP A 98 8.09 -13.85 -3.90
C ASP A 98 8.49 -12.64 -3.06
N ASP A 99 9.78 -12.47 -2.77
CA ASP A 99 10.29 -11.30 -2.04
C ASP A 99 10.21 -9.99 -2.83
N TRP A 100 9.93 -10.07 -4.12
CA TRP A 100 9.81 -8.92 -5.00
C TRP A 100 8.53 -8.99 -5.82
N SER A 101 7.98 -7.83 -6.12
CA SER A 101 6.85 -7.76 -7.03
C SER A 101 7.21 -8.34 -8.40
N ASN A 102 6.35 -9.21 -8.86
CA ASN A 102 6.42 -9.83 -10.18
C ASN A 102 5.21 -9.43 -11.02
N LEU A 103 5.01 -10.07 -12.16
CA LEU A 103 3.93 -9.72 -13.08
C LEU A 103 2.54 -9.91 -12.47
N ASN A 104 2.37 -10.81 -11.51
CA ASN A 104 1.11 -10.97 -10.78
C ASN A 104 0.72 -9.72 -9.97
N TRP A 105 1.70 -8.91 -9.56
CA TRP A 105 1.48 -7.68 -8.81
C TRP A 105 1.18 -6.47 -9.69
N TRP A 106 1.38 -6.57 -10.99
CA TRP A 106 1.32 -5.44 -11.91
C TRP A 106 0.04 -4.62 -11.78
N GLU A 107 -1.10 -5.29 -11.81
CA GLU A 107 -2.40 -4.63 -11.74
C GLU A 107 -2.64 -3.96 -10.38
N LEU A 108 -2.30 -4.63 -9.28
CA LEU A 108 -2.43 -4.10 -7.94
C LEU A 108 -1.55 -2.86 -7.73
N LEU A 109 -0.27 -2.95 -8.10
CA LEU A 109 0.69 -1.87 -7.88
C LEU A 109 0.38 -0.63 -8.71
N ASN A 110 -0.03 -0.80 -9.97
CA ASN A 110 -0.33 0.34 -10.84
C ASN A 110 -1.66 1.04 -10.52
N ARG A 111 -2.51 0.45 -9.70
CA ARG A 111 -3.76 1.04 -9.21
C ARG A 111 -3.72 1.38 -7.72
N ALA A 112 -2.63 1.10 -7.05
CA ALA A 112 -2.47 1.44 -5.66
C ALA A 112 -2.03 2.89 -5.49
N GLN A 113 -2.21 3.40 -4.30
CA GLN A 113 -1.58 4.61 -3.78
C GLN A 113 -0.44 4.21 -2.84
N VAL A 114 0.54 5.06 -2.67
CA VAL A 114 1.60 4.85 -1.70
C VAL A 114 1.30 5.62 -0.42
N MET A 115 1.52 4.99 0.74
CA MET A 115 1.53 5.66 2.04
C MET A 115 2.95 6.05 2.40
N ASN A 116 3.15 7.28 2.86
CA ASN A 116 4.40 7.71 3.47
C ASN A 116 4.38 7.31 4.97
N LEU A 117 5.27 6.41 5.35
CA LEU A 117 5.33 5.82 6.69
C LEU A 117 6.42 6.43 7.57
N MET A 118 6.96 7.59 7.21
CA MET A 118 8.07 8.22 7.95
C MET A 118 7.72 8.59 9.40
N GLU A 119 6.44 8.79 9.71
CA GLU A 119 5.97 9.09 11.08
C GLU A 119 5.75 7.82 11.92
N LEU A 120 5.76 6.62 11.32
CA LEU A 120 5.67 5.36 12.05
C LEU A 120 7.01 4.97 12.71
N PRO A 121 7.01 4.11 13.73
CA PRO A 121 8.23 3.64 14.39
C PRO A 121 9.28 3.17 13.37
N LYS A 122 10.55 3.48 13.62
CA LYS A 122 11.64 3.22 12.65
C LYS A 122 11.80 1.73 12.30
N ASP A 123 11.53 0.87 13.26
CA ASP A 123 11.62 -0.58 13.16
C ASP A 123 10.39 -1.22 12.49
N TYR A 124 9.28 -0.49 12.35
CA TYR A 124 8.11 -0.99 11.63
C TYR A 124 8.40 -1.11 10.13
N GLN A 125 8.06 -2.22 9.55
CA GLN A 125 8.12 -2.47 8.11
C GLN A 125 6.75 -2.92 7.61
N SER A 126 6.30 -2.28 6.53
CA SER A 126 5.10 -2.73 5.83
C SER A 126 5.40 -4.04 5.09
N PRO A 127 4.50 -5.02 5.07
CA PRO A 127 4.71 -6.24 4.30
C PRO A 127 4.74 -6.02 2.77
N ILE A 128 4.28 -4.86 2.30
CA ILE A 128 4.33 -4.45 0.89
C ILE A 128 4.96 -3.06 0.83
N GLN A 129 6.22 -3.00 0.41
CA GLN A 129 7.07 -1.82 0.47
C GLN A 129 7.48 -1.35 -0.91
N PRO A 130 6.81 -0.37 -1.50
CA PRO A 130 7.33 0.32 -2.68
C PRO A 130 8.70 0.90 -2.40
N ILE A 131 9.63 0.70 -3.31
CA ILE A 131 10.98 1.24 -3.22
C ILE A 131 10.98 2.64 -3.80
N ASP A 132 11.26 3.62 -2.97
CA ASP A 132 11.34 5.01 -3.37
C ASP A 132 12.56 5.29 -4.26
N THR A 133 12.53 6.41 -4.91
CA THR A 133 13.72 6.93 -5.60
C THR A 133 14.89 7.08 -4.64
N TRP A 134 16.09 6.78 -5.08
CA TRP A 134 17.31 6.94 -4.29
C TRP A 134 17.61 8.39 -3.85
N HIS A 135 17.02 9.38 -4.54
CA HIS A 135 17.20 10.79 -4.19
C HIS A 135 16.52 11.18 -2.88
N VAL A 136 15.48 10.45 -2.49
CA VAL A 136 14.63 10.79 -1.35
C VAL A 136 14.62 9.70 -0.31
N SER A 137 14.49 8.43 -0.71
CA SER A 137 14.52 7.24 0.15
C SER A 137 13.53 7.30 1.31
N ARG A 138 12.27 7.67 1.04
CA ARG A 138 11.19 7.65 2.04
C ARG A 138 10.85 6.21 2.41
N LYS A 139 10.39 6.03 3.63
CA LYS A 139 9.78 4.79 4.09
C LYS A 139 8.36 4.74 3.56
N LEU A 140 8.08 3.79 2.67
CA LEU A 140 6.82 3.66 1.97
C LEU A 140 6.13 2.34 2.28
N GLY A 141 4.81 2.30 2.12
CA GLY A 141 4.02 1.08 2.25
C GLY A 141 2.70 1.16 1.48
N MET A 142 2.13 0.01 1.19
CA MET A 142 0.79 -0.12 0.61
C MET A 142 -0.18 -0.87 1.53
N LEU A 143 0.35 -1.43 2.61
CA LEU A 143 -0.44 -2.12 3.63
C LEU A 143 0.19 -1.86 4.99
N ILE A 144 -0.65 -1.52 5.96
CA ILE A 144 -0.28 -1.44 7.38
C ILE A 144 -1.29 -2.22 8.20
N GLU A 145 -0.81 -2.82 9.28
CA GLU A 145 -1.66 -3.45 10.27
C GLU A 145 -1.29 -2.97 11.68
N ALA A 146 -2.29 -2.77 12.51
CA ALA A 146 -2.08 -2.26 13.85
C ALA A 146 -3.19 -2.68 14.83
N ASN A 147 -2.84 -2.73 16.10
CA ASN A 147 -3.79 -2.66 17.19
C ASN A 147 -4.24 -1.20 17.35
N VAL A 148 -5.54 -0.95 17.33
CA VAL A 148 -6.12 0.39 17.44
C VAL A 148 -7.25 0.32 18.46
N LEU A 149 -7.14 1.11 19.53
CA LEU A 149 -8.06 1.02 20.68
C LEU A 149 -8.04 -0.39 21.29
N LYS A 150 -9.17 -1.09 21.29
CA LYS A 150 -9.28 -2.48 21.73
C LYS A 150 -9.29 -3.48 20.57
N GLY A 151 -9.40 -3.00 19.33
CA GLY A 151 -9.56 -3.78 18.12
C GLY A 151 -8.28 -3.85 17.28
N LYS A 152 -8.42 -4.40 16.09
CA LYS A 152 -7.34 -4.56 15.12
C LYS A 152 -7.74 -3.95 13.80
N LEU A 153 -6.80 -3.27 13.16
CA LEU A 153 -7.00 -2.60 11.89
C LEU A 153 -5.97 -3.10 10.87
N LEU A 154 -6.44 -3.35 9.66
CA LEU A 154 -5.61 -3.46 8.47
C LEU A 154 -6.04 -2.36 7.51
N MET A 155 -5.09 -1.57 7.03
CA MET A 155 -5.32 -0.53 6.02
C MET A 155 -4.50 -0.84 4.79
N THR A 156 -5.14 -0.81 3.63
CA THR A 156 -4.46 -0.96 2.34
C THR A 156 -4.86 0.15 1.37
N THR A 157 -3.90 0.55 0.56
CA THR A 157 -4.10 1.52 -0.52
C THR A 157 -4.14 0.87 -1.89
N MET A 158 -4.06 -0.46 -1.95
CA MET A 158 -4.37 -1.21 -3.16
C MET A 158 -5.87 -1.15 -3.42
N ASP A 159 -6.25 -0.95 -4.67
CA ASP A 159 -7.67 -1.03 -5.07
C ASP A 159 -8.11 -2.50 -5.10
N ILE A 160 -8.68 -2.95 -3.98
CA ILE A 160 -9.20 -4.30 -3.80
C ILE A 160 -10.73 -4.35 -3.79
N ASP A 161 -11.40 -3.28 -4.22
CA ASP A 161 -12.86 -3.16 -4.15
C ASP A 161 -13.51 -2.96 -5.52
N SER A 162 -12.89 -2.20 -6.42
CA SER A 162 -13.52 -1.84 -7.68
C SER A 162 -13.41 -2.94 -8.74
N HIS A 163 -14.50 -3.16 -9.48
CA HIS A 163 -14.56 -4.04 -10.67
C HIS A 163 -13.99 -5.46 -10.46
N LEU A 164 -14.26 -6.07 -9.32
CA LEU A 164 -13.72 -7.38 -8.95
C LEU A 164 -14.20 -8.52 -9.88
N ASP A 165 -15.26 -8.31 -10.61
CA ASP A 165 -15.75 -9.20 -11.69
C ASP A 165 -14.71 -9.38 -12.80
N ARG A 166 -13.90 -8.37 -13.08
CA ARG A 166 -12.89 -8.35 -14.15
C ARG A 166 -11.45 -8.38 -13.65
N ARG A 167 -11.24 -8.03 -12.39
CA ARG A 167 -9.92 -7.89 -11.78
C ARG A 167 -9.63 -9.08 -10.87
N VAL A 168 -9.23 -10.19 -11.51
CA VAL A 168 -9.02 -11.47 -10.85
C VAL A 168 -7.98 -11.39 -9.72
N VAL A 169 -6.87 -10.69 -9.96
CA VAL A 169 -5.78 -10.56 -8.98
C VAL A 169 -6.23 -9.71 -7.78
N ALA A 170 -6.94 -8.61 -8.02
CA ALA A 170 -7.49 -7.78 -6.95
C ALA A 170 -8.52 -8.54 -6.11
N ARG A 171 -9.39 -9.32 -6.77
CA ARG A 171 -10.35 -10.20 -6.10
C ARG A 171 -9.64 -11.22 -5.21
N GLN A 172 -8.59 -11.84 -5.71
CA GLN A 172 -7.80 -12.81 -4.96
C GLN A 172 -7.08 -12.18 -3.77
N MET A 173 -6.47 -11.00 -3.95
CA MET A 173 -5.84 -10.25 -2.86
C MET A 173 -6.85 -9.86 -1.79
N ARG A 174 -8.03 -9.37 -2.18
CA ARG A 174 -9.11 -9.07 -1.24
C ARG A 174 -9.47 -10.29 -0.40
N GLN A 175 -9.65 -11.43 -1.04
CA GLN A 175 -9.98 -12.67 -0.34
C GLN A 175 -8.86 -13.09 0.63
N ALA A 176 -7.61 -13.02 0.20
CA ALA A 176 -6.47 -13.31 1.05
C ALA A 176 -6.45 -12.42 2.31
N ILE A 177 -6.67 -11.12 2.14
CA ILE A 177 -6.76 -10.16 3.25
C ILE A 177 -7.91 -10.52 4.21
N LEU A 178 -9.11 -10.79 3.68
CA LEU A 178 -10.27 -11.11 4.50
C LEU A 178 -10.05 -12.40 5.30
N ARG A 179 -9.53 -13.46 4.67
CA ARG A 179 -9.20 -14.72 5.35
C ARG A 179 -8.12 -14.53 6.41
N TYR A 180 -7.06 -13.82 6.06
CA TYR A 180 -5.99 -13.49 7.01
C TYR A 180 -6.54 -12.76 8.23
N MET A 181 -7.32 -11.71 8.01
CA MET A 181 -7.89 -10.93 9.11
C MET A 181 -8.86 -11.74 9.98
N GLN A 182 -9.53 -12.76 9.45
CA GLN A 182 -10.42 -13.64 10.21
C GLN A 182 -9.67 -14.71 11.01
N SER A 183 -8.46 -15.05 10.59
CA SER A 183 -7.65 -16.09 11.20
C SER A 183 -7.00 -15.67 12.51
N ASP A 184 -6.43 -16.65 13.21
CA ASP A 184 -5.61 -16.43 14.40
C ASP A 184 -4.22 -15.88 14.09
N ASP A 185 -3.81 -15.90 12.81
CA ASP A 185 -2.54 -15.32 12.37
C ASP A 185 -2.55 -13.78 12.36
N PHE A 186 -3.74 -13.15 12.32
CA PHE A 186 -3.86 -11.70 12.37
C PHE A 186 -3.53 -11.16 13.75
N LYS A 187 -2.25 -10.92 13.99
CA LYS A 187 -1.67 -10.45 15.26
C LYS A 187 -0.75 -9.26 15.04
N PRO A 188 -1.31 -8.08 14.72
CA PRO A 188 -0.49 -6.88 14.53
C PRO A 188 0.43 -6.62 15.72
N SER A 189 1.71 -6.37 15.46
CA SER A 189 2.69 -5.99 16.49
C SER A 189 2.67 -4.49 16.79
N LEU A 190 2.26 -3.68 15.81
CA LEU A 190 2.18 -2.24 15.92
C LEU A 190 0.92 -1.83 16.69
N THR A 191 1.03 -0.83 17.56
CA THR A 191 -0.12 -0.18 18.20
C THR A 191 -0.15 1.28 17.80
N LEU A 192 -1.28 1.76 17.30
CA LEU A 192 -1.45 3.13 16.81
C LEU A 192 -2.65 3.81 17.47
N ASP A 193 -2.49 5.10 17.71
CA ASP A 193 -3.62 5.97 18.04
C ASP A 193 -4.49 6.18 16.79
N PRO A 194 -5.83 6.21 16.90
CA PRO A 194 -6.74 6.53 15.79
C PRO A 194 -6.35 7.79 15.04
N LYS A 195 -5.76 8.77 15.73
CA LYS A 195 -5.29 10.00 15.10
C LYS A 195 -4.22 9.74 14.04
N VAL A 196 -3.29 8.82 14.28
CA VAL A 196 -2.25 8.47 13.30
C VAL A 196 -2.86 7.92 12.02
N ILE A 197 -3.92 7.10 12.15
CA ILE A 197 -4.66 6.60 10.98
C ILE A 197 -5.38 7.75 10.26
N THR A 198 -6.02 8.65 11.01
CA THR A 198 -6.69 9.82 10.42
C THR A 198 -5.70 10.75 9.71
N ASP A 199 -4.49 10.88 10.22
CA ASP A 199 -3.44 11.72 9.62
C ASP A 199 -3.08 11.24 8.20
N PHE A 200 -3.19 9.95 7.87
CA PHE A 200 -3.02 9.47 6.49
C PHE A 200 -4.02 10.08 5.51
N PHE A 201 -5.21 10.42 5.96
CA PHE A 201 -6.27 10.99 5.11
C PHE A 201 -6.26 12.52 5.09
N THR A 202 -5.65 13.17 6.08
CA THR A 202 -5.78 14.62 6.30
C THR A 202 -4.50 15.40 6.14
N LYS A 203 -3.34 14.79 6.37
CA LYS A 203 -2.04 15.45 6.25
C LYS A 203 -1.44 15.26 4.86
N ASP A 204 -0.81 16.30 4.38
CA ASP A 204 0.09 16.22 3.23
C ASP A 204 1.48 15.74 3.70
N GLY A 205 2.18 15.03 2.84
CA GLY A 205 3.57 14.66 3.07
C GLY A 205 4.48 15.89 3.10
N PRO A 206 5.66 15.79 3.74
CA PRO A 206 6.65 16.85 3.68
C PRO A 206 7.04 17.11 2.22
N GLN A 207 7.06 18.35 1.82
CA GLN A 207 7.54 18.76 0.50
C GLN A 207 9.01 18.35 0.35
N VAL A 208 9.29 17.40 -0.51
CA VAL A 208 10.65 16.95 -0.80
C VAL A 208 11.05 17.44 -2.17
N SER A 209 12.15 18.18 -2.23
CA SER A 209 12.71 18.57 -3.52
C SER A 209 13.20 17.33 -4.26
N MET A 210 12.62 17.08 -5.41
CA MET A 210 13.04 16.01 -6.32
C MET A 210 14.29 16.39 -7.13
N PHE A 211 14.77 17.61 -6.96
CA PHE A 211 15.92 18.15 -7.66
C PHE A 211 17.05 18.45 -6.69
N THR A 212 18.26 18.07 -7.05
CA THR A 212 19.48 18.40 -6.32
C THR A 212 20.01 19.78 -6.76
N LYS A 213 21.00 20.30 -6.05
CA LYS A 213 21.66 21.54 -6.47
C LYS A 213 22.32 21.41 -7.85
N GLU A 214 22.78 20.22 -8.17
CA GLU A 214 23.44 19.87 -9.44
C GLU A 214 22.43 19.61 -10.56
N SER A 215 21.14 19.50 -10.27
CA SER A 215 20.13 19.34 -11.31
C SER A 215 20.09 20.55 -12.21
N PRO A 216 20.04 20.40 -13.56
CA PRO A 216 19.95 21.52 -14.47
C PRO A 216 18.78 22.44 -14.14
N ASP A 217 19.00 23.76 -14.13
CA ASP A 217 17.98 24.74 -13.76
C ASP A 217 16.73 24.68 -14.63
N GLU A 218 16.89 24.25 -15.87
CA GLU A 218 15.78 24.04 -16.81
C GLU A 218 14.77 22.98 -16.35
N LEU A 219 15.19 22.05 -15.50
CA LEU A 219 14.37 20.96 -14.97
C LEU A 219 13.72 21.31 -13.63
N LYS A 220 14.24 22.32 -12.95
CA LYS A 220 13.70 22.78 -11.67
C LYS A 220 12.35 23.48 -11.89
N PRO A 221 11.38 23.27 -11.01
CA PRO A 221 10.13 24.01 -11.10
C PRO A 221 10.41 25.51 -11.03
N LYS A 222 9.92 26.27 -11.99
CA LYS A 222 9.94 27.72 -11.92
C LYS A 222 8.95 28.13 -10.84
N LEU A 223 9.45 28.73 -9.76
CA LEU A 223 8.58 29.33 -8.76
C LEU A 223 7.75 30.40 -9.45
N SER A 224 6.43 30.25 -9.41
CA SER A 224 5.49 31.25 -9.91
C SER A 224 5.68 32.52 -9.08
N GLY A 225 6.40 33.52 -9.61
CA GLY A 225 6.60 34.81 -8.94
C GLY A 225 7.98 35.46 -9.04
N GLN A 226 8.83 35.04 -10.01
CA GLN A 226 10.02 35.79 -10.40
C GLN A 226 9.94 36.23 -11.84
#